data_2975a29f4065c4450d90f36e070f0744
#
_entry.id   2975a29f4065c4450d90f36e070f0744
#
_cell.length_a   1.000
_cell.length_b   1.000
_cell.length_c   1.000
_cell.angle_alpha   90.00
_cell.angle_beta   90.00
_cell.angle_gamma   90.00
#
_symmetry.space_group_name_H-M   'P 1'
#
loop_
_entity.id
_entity.type
_entity.pdbx_description
1 polymer ?
#
loop_
_entity_poly.entity_id
_entity_poly.type
_entity_poly.pdbx_seq_one_letter_code
_entity_poly.pdbx_strand_id
1 'polypeptide(L)'
;MPNPSRDKIPDFDAALHAHFDAIANRDLAAFKSHLTSDDTLYTIVQNGFAFKTPAETIAIHEEWFKDPKWIWKASVIHKVVGADMAMALIRYSYTPDRDATGFETWLVYVFQLQDGAWKIIHDQNTALDFHAFARSAGLEK
;
A
#
# COMPACT_ATOMS: atom_id res chain seq x y z
N MET A 1 -29.15 -20.19 12.26
CA MET A 1 -29.35 -19.02 11.37
C MET A 1 -28.00 -18.38 11.06
N PRO A 2 -27.70 -18.17 9.81
CA PRO A 2 -26.48 -17.45 9.50
C PRO A 2 -26.56 -16.03 10.06
N ASN A 3 -25.43 -15.55 10.55
CA ASN A 3 -25.35 -14.17 11.04
C ASN A 3 -25.33 -13.22 9.84
N PRO A 4 -26.36 -12.37 9.65
CA PRO A 4 -26.44 -11.50 8.47
C PRO A 4 -25.24 -10.55 8.33
N SER A 5 -24.62 -10.14 9.44
CA SER A 5 -23.45 -9.26 9.40
C SER A 5 -22.22 -10.00 8.90
N ARG A 6 -22.12 -11.30 9.11
CA ARG A 6 -21.00 -12.12 8.65
C ARG A 6 -21.03 -12.30 7.12
N ASP A 7 -22.26 -12.42 6.55
CA ASP A 7 -22.44 -12.60 5.11
C ASP A 7 -22.16 -11.31 4.33
N LYS A 8 -22.03 -10.18 5.04
CA LYS A 8 -21.76 -8.86 4.44
C LYS A 8 -20.32 -8.42 4.55
N ILE A 9 -19.43 -9.21 5.18
CA ILE A 9 -18.02 -8.87 5.27
C ILE A 9 -17.38 -9.15 3.91
N PRO A 10 -16.83 -8.12 3.25
CA PRO A 10 -16.18 -8.33 1.96
C PRO A 10 -14.91 -9.16 2.11
N ASP A 11 -14.57 -9.89 1.07
CA ASP A 11 -13.38 -10.71 1.03
C ASP A 11 -12.13 -9.81 1.13
N PHE A 12 -11.29 -10.08 2.14
CA PHE A 12 -10.08 -9.31 2.36
C PHE A 12 -9.09 -9.49 1.20
N ASP A 13 -8.94 -10.70 0.66
CA ASP A 13 -8.05 -10.94 -0.48
C ASP A 13 -8.45 -10.10 -1.69
N ALA A 14 -9.74 -10.01 -1.96
CA ALA A 14 -10.25 -9.19 -3.04
C ALA A 14 -9.93 -7.71 -2.83
N ALA A 15 -10.09 -7.22 -1.59
CA ALA A 15 -9.78 -5.83 -1.25
C ALA A 15 -8.27 -5.54 -1.40
N LEU A 16 -7.44 -6.47 -0.95
CA LEU A 16 -5.98 -6.33 -1.04
C LEU A 16 -5.51 -6.29 -2.50
N HIS A 17 -6.01 -7.22 -3.33
CA HIS A 17 -5.63 -7.27 -4.74
C HIS A 17 -6.20 -6.07 -5.52
N ALA A 18 -7.38 -5.58 -5.17
CA ALA A 18 -7.91 -4.35 -5.75
C ALA A 18 -7.00 -3.16 -5.49
N HIS A 19 -6.39 -3.10 -4.30
CA HIS A 19 -5.43 -2.05 -3.97
C HIS A 19 -4.14 -2.18 -4.77
N PHE A 20 -3.62 -3.40 -4.94
CA PHE A 20 -2.46 -3.65 -5.79
C PHE A 20 -2.72 -3.22 -7.24
N ASP A 21 -3.91 -3.55 -7.76
CA ASP A 21 -4.30 -3.18 -9.11
C ASP A 21 -4.42 -1.65 -9.27
N ALA A 22 -4.93 -0.98 -8.25
CA ALA A 22 -5.02 0.49 -8.25
C ALA A 22 -3.63 1.12 -8.39
N ILE A 23 -2.65 0.60 -7.69
CA ILE A 23 -1.27 1.09 -7.78
C ILE A 23 -0.68 0.74 -9.16
N ALA A 24 -0.74 -0.53 -9.56
CA ALA A 24 -0.16 -0.99 -10.83
C ALA A 24 -0.75 -0.26 -12.05
N ASN A 25 -2.04 0.07 -11.99
CA ASN A 25 -2.74 0.77 -13.07
C ASN A 25 -2.75 2.29 -12.91
N ARG A 26 -2.11 2.81 -11.87
CA ARG A 26 -2.08 4.25 -11.59
C ARG A 26 -3.47 4.86 -11.49
N ASP A 27 -4.40 4.11 -10.88
CA ASP A 27 -5.79 4.51 -10.70
C ASP A 27 -5.94 5.23 -9.36
N LEU A 28 -5.80 6.55 -9.39
CA LEU A 28 -5.83 7.35 -8.18
C LEU A 28 -7.19 7.31 -7.48
N ALA A 29 -8.27 7.30 -8.25
CA ALA A 29 -9.63 7.27 -7.68
C ALA A 29 -9.85 5.97 -6.89
N ALA A 30 -9.46 4.83 -7.45
CA ALA A 30 -9.53 3.54 -6.76
C ALA A 30 -8.62 3.53 -5.54
N PHE A 31 -7.39 4.01 -5.67
CA PHE A 31 -6.43 4.11 -4.58
C PHE A 31 -7.01 4.88 -3.39
N LYS A 32 -7.56 6.06 -3.64
CA LYS A 32 -8.19 6.90 -2.62
C LYS A 32 -9.32 6.17 -1.90
N SER A 33 -10.13 5.43 -2.64
CA SER A 33 -11.31 4.75 -2.09
C SER A 33 -10.93 3.65 -1.09
N HIS A 34 -9.70 3.16 -1.14
CA HIS A 34 -9.21 2.11 -0.25
C HIS A 34 -8.60 2.65 1.04
N LEU A 35 -8.44 3.95 1.18
CA LEU A 35 -7.86 4.56 2.39
C LEU A 35 -8.96 4.97 3.37
N THR A 36 -8.63 4.90 4.66
CA THR A 36 -9.52 5.49 5.68
C THR A 36 -9.65 6.98 5.45
N SER A 37 -10.80 7.54 5.83
CA SER A 37 -11.00 9.00 5.86
C SER A 37 -10.55 9.64 7.17
N ASP A 38 -10.21 8.81 8.17
CA ASP A 38 -9.77 9.31 9.47
C ASP A 38 -8.34 9.82 9.40
N ASP A 39 -8.02 10.87 10.14
CA ASP A 39 -6.68 11.45 10.20
C ASP A 39 -5.70 10.61 11.04
N THR A 40 -5.90 9.28 11.06
CA THR A 40 -5.07 8.34 11.79
C THR A 40 -4.16 7.52 10.88
N LEU A 41 -4.23 7.72 9.58
CA LEU A 41 -3.40 7.00 8.63
C LEU A 41 -1.96 7.52 8.68
N TYR A 42 -1.04 6.63 9.01
CA TYR A 42 0.39 6.88 8.82
C TYR A 42 0.88 6.09 7.61
N THR A 43 1.58 6.78 6.72
CA THR A 43 2.33 6.14 5.64
C THR A 43 3.81 6.41 5.90
N ILE A 44 4.56 5.36 6.21
CA ILE A 44 5.99 5.45 6.50
C ILE A 44 6.74 4.90 5.30
N VAL A 45 7.63 5.69 4.74
CA VAL A 45 8.41 5.32 3.57
C VAL A 45 9.80 4.84 3.99
N GLN A 46 10.58 4.34 3.03
CA GLN A 46 11.79 3.56 3.31
C GLN A 46 12.88 4.32 4.06
N ASN A 47 12.91 5.64 3.95
CA ASN A 47 13.88 6.48 4.69
C ASN A 47 13.39 6.87 6.09
N GLY A 48 12.23 6.34 6.51
CA GLY A 48 11.65 6.63 7.83
C GLY A 48 10.77 7.86 7.88
N PHE A 49 10.61 8.59 6.78
CA PHE A 49 9.69 9.74 6.75
C PHE A 49 8.25 9.26 6.87
N ALA A 50 7.46 9.92 7.71
CA ALA A 50 6.06 9.57 7.94
C ALA A 50 5.14 10.67 7.41
N PHE A 51 4.23 10.26 6.51
CA PHE A 51 3.06 11.06 6.13
C PHE A 51 1.95 10.71 7.11
N LYS A 52 1.29 11.71 7.67
CA LYS A 52 0.46 11.53 8.87
C LYS A 52 -1.04 11.62 8.62
N THR A 53 -1.46 11.87 7.39
CA THR A 53 -2.88 12.00 7.05
C THR A 53 -3.17 11.32 5.73
N PRO A 54 -4.43 10.94 5.48
CA PRO A 54 -4.81 10.44 4.15
C PRO A 54 -4.50 11.45 3.04
N ALA A 55 -4.71 12.75 3.30
CA ALA A 55 -4.46 13.79 2.31
C ALA A 55 -2.99 13.82 1.87
N GLU A 56 -2.06 13.73 2.80
CA GLU A 56 -0.63 13.68 2.49
C GLU A 56 -0.27 12.42 1.69
N THR A 57 -0.80 11.27 2.09
CA THR A 57 -0.58 10.01 1.40
C THR A 57 -1.13 10.05 -0.03
N ILE A 58 -2.31 10.61 -0.22
CA ILE A 58 -2.91 10.78 -1.54
C ILE A 58 -2.04 11.69 -2.40
N ALA A 59 -1.56 12.80 -1.85
CA ALA A 59 -0.76 13.77 -2.61
C ALA A 59 0.53 13.15 -3.16
N ILE A 60 1.24 12.34 -2.38
CA ILE A 60 2.47 11.68 -2.85
C ILE A 60 2.18 10.64 -3.93
N HIS A 61 1.06 9.91 -3.80
CA HIS A 61 0.66 8.93 -4.82
C HIS A 61 0.19 9.62 -6.09
N GLU A 62 -0.49 10.73 -5.99
CA GLU A 62 -0.90 11.52 -7.16
C GLU A 62 0.32 11.94 -7.99
N GLU A 63 1.38 12.44 -7.35
CA GLU A 63 2.61 12.79 -8.05
C GLU A 63 3.29 11.56 -8.64
N TRP A 64 3.38 10.47 -7.87
CA TRP A 64 4.01 9.23 -8.31
C TRP A 64 3.28 8.63 -9.53
N PHE A 65 1.96 8.68 -9.54
CA PHE A 65 1.15 8.09 -10.61
C PHE A 65 1.27 8.86 -11.94
N LYS A 66 1.78 10.08 -11.92
CA LYS A 66 2.04 10.84 -13.14
C LYS A 66 3.23 10.33 -13.94
N ASP A 67 4.15 9.63 -13.29
CA ASP A 67 5.33 9.04 -13.93
C ASP A 67 4.94 7.72 -14.58
N PRO A 68 5.02 7.59 -15.92
CA PRO A 68 4.63 6.36 -16.60
C PRO A 68 5.72 5.29 -16.65
N LYS A 69 6.90 5.54 -16.11
CA LYS A 69 8.07 4.70 -16.33
C LYS A 69 8.25 3.59 -15.33
N TRP A 70 7.90 3.82 -14.07
CA TRP A 70 8.18 2.84 -13.01
C TRP A 70 7.35 1.58 -13.17
N ILE A 71 7.91 0.49 -12.65
CA ILE A 71 7.24 -0.82 -12.61
C ILE A 71 7.18 -1.25 -11.13
N TRP A 72 6.00 -1.63 -10.67
CA TRP A 72 5.74 -2.04 -9.31
C TRP A 72 5.05 -3.40 -9.34
N LYS A 73 5.61 -4.37 -8.60
CA LYS A 73 5.05 -5.72 -8.51
C LYS A 73 5.05 -6.17 -7.07
N ALA A 74 3.91 -6.62 -6.58
CA ALA A 74 3.72 -7.01 -5.19
C ALA A 74 3.32 -8.47 -5.06
N SER A 75 3.77 -9.08 -3.97
CA SER A 75 3.40 -10.44 -3.57
C SER A 75 3.01 -10.44 -2.10
N VAL A 76 1.95 -11.17 -1.76
CA VAL A 76 1.54 -11.36 -0.37
C VAL A 76 2.41 -12.45 0.24
N ILE A 77 3.12 -12.11 1.32
CA ILE A 77 3.97 -13.06 2.05
C ILE A 77 3.22 -13.69 3.20
N HIS A 78 2.42 -12.89 3.91
CA HIS A 78 1.69 -13.32 5.10
C HIS A 78 0.52 -12.39 5.33
N LYS A 79 -0.56 -12.92 5.88
CA LYS A 79 -1.71 -12.11 6.25
C LYS A 79 -2.39 -12.69 7.48
N VAL A 80 -3.02 -11.82 8.25
CA VAL A 80 -3.87 -12.19 9.38
C VAL A 80 -5.18 -11.42 9.22
N VAL A 81 -6.29 -12.14 9.20
CA VAL A 81 -7.61 -11.55 8.97
C VAL A 81 -8.48 -11.79 10.19
N GLY A 82 -8.87 -10.73 10.87
CA GLY A 82 -9.80 -10.76 11.97
C GLY A 82 -11.21 -10.35 11.54
N ALA A 83 -12.09 -10.17 12.51
CA ALA A 83 -13.49 -9.83 12.25
C ALA A 83 -13.63 -8.41 11.68
N ASP A 84 -12.79 -7.48 12.13
CA ASP A 84 -12.88 -6.07 11.75
C ASP A 84 -11.51 -5.43 11.49
N MET A 85 -10.43 -6.19 11.64
CA MET A 85 -9.06 -5.76 11.39
C MET A 85 -8.33 -6.84 10.62
N ALA A 86 -7.45 -6.44 9.73
CA ALA A 86 -6.59 -7.36 9.00
C ALA A 86 -5.24 -6.71 8.76
N MET A 87 -4.20 -7.55 8.67
CA MET A 87 -2.88 -7.09 8.27
C MET A 87 -2.38 -7.94 7.12
N ALA A 88 -1.58 -7.35 6.26
CA ALA A 88 -0.88 -8.07 5.21
C ALA A 88 0.58 -7.64 5.19
N LEU A 89 1.47 -8.63 5.20
CA LEU A 89 2.88 -8.43 4.94
C LEU A 89 3.13 -8.73 3.47
N ILE A 90 3.66 -7.75 2.79
CA ILE A 90 3.83 -7.75 1.35
C ILE A 90 5.30 -7.53 1.04
N ARG A 91 5.76 -8.13 -0.03
CA ARG A 91 7.05 -7.84 -0.61
C ARG A 91 6.81 -7.32 -2.01
N TYR A 92 7.36 -6.14 -2.32
CA TYR A 92 7.23 -5.62 -3.67
C TYR A 92 8.58 -5.25 -4.25
N SER A 93 8.67 -5.32 -5.56
CA SER A 93 9.80 -4.79 -6.31
C SER A 93 9.39 -3.49 -7.00
N TYR A 94 10.30 -2.55 -7.03
CA TYR A 94 10.14 -1.28 -7.69
C TYR A 94 11.34 -1.01 -8.57
N THR A 95 11.09 -0.70 -9.83
CA THR A 95 12.11 -0.20 -10.74
C THR A 95 11.66 1.14 -11.28
N PRO A 96 12.53 2.19 -11.21
CA PRO A 96 12.15 3.53 -11.69
C PRO A 96 11.90 3.56 -13.21
N ASP A 97 12.52 2.65 -13.93
CA ASP A 97 12.47 2.54 -15.38
C ASP A 97 12.75 1.08 -15.74
N ARG A 98 12.23 0.59 -16.87
CA ARG A 98 12.39 -0.81 -17.27
C ARG A 98 13.84 -1.25 -17.39
N ASP A 99 14.76 -0.32 -17.66
CA ASP A 99 16.19 -0.61 -17.83
C ASP A 99 17.03 -0.24 -16.59
N ALA A 100 16.39 0.28 -15.54
CA ALA A 100 17.07 0.71 -14.33
C ALA A 100 17.11 -0.41 -13.28
N THR A 101 18.14 -0.34 -12.42
CA THR A 101 18.18 -1.18 -11.23
C THR A 101 17.22 -0.61 -10.18
N GLY A 102 16.37 -1.46 -9.67
CA GLY A 102 15.40 -1.06 -8.63
C GLY A 102 15.77 -1.59 -7.27
N PHE A 103 14.77 -1.71 -6.42
CA PHE A 103 14.93 -2.23 -5.06
C PHE A 103 13.69 -3.03 -4.67
N GLU A 104 13.82 -3.78 -3.57
CA GLU A 104 12.71 -4.50 -2.96
C GLU A 104 12.39 -3.92 -1.59
N THR A 105 11.14 -3.99 -1.22
CA THR A 105 10.61 -3.41 0.01
C THR A 105 9.69 -4.40 0.72
N TRP A 106 9.81 -4.49 2.02
CA TRP A 106 8.78 -5.03 2.88
C TRP A 106 7.72 -3.95 3.09
N LEU A 107 6.46 -4.32 2.92
CA LEU A 107 5.34 -3.41 3.11
C LEU A 107 4.33 -4.07 4.03
N VAL A 108 3.96 -3.37 5.10
CA VAL A 108 2.87 -3.80 5.97
C VAL A 108 1.69 -2.87 5.74
N TYR A 109 0.56 -3.44 5.39
CA TYR A 109 -0.73 -2.76 5.42
C TYR A 109 -1.53 -3.26 6.61
N VAL A 110 -2.15 -2.35 7.34
CA VAL A 110 -3.21 -2.68 8.30
C VAL A 110 -4.51 -2.09 7.76
N PHE A 111 -5.53 -2.93 7.71
CA PHE A 111 -6.86 -2.56 7.26
C PHE A 111 -7.83 -2.64 8.43
N GLN A 112 -8.83 -1.78 8.39
CA GLN A 112 -9.96 -1.83 9.31
C GLN A 112 -11.24 -1.88 8.51
N LEU A 113 -12.19 -2.70 8.96
CA LEU A 113 -13.51 -2.75 8.33
C LEU A 113 -14.30 -1.53 8.77
N GLN A 114 -14.66 -0.67 7.84
CA GLN A 114 -15.38 0.58 8.07
C GLN A 114 -16.57 0.65 7.13
N ASP A 115 -17.78 0.71 7.68
CA ASP A 115 -19.01 0.80 6.90
C ASP A 115 -19.11 -0.27 5.80
N GLY A 116 -18.70 -1.50 6.12
CA GLY A 116 -18.78 -2.63 5.21
C GLY A 116 -17.66 -2.70 4.17
N ALA A 117 -16.59 -1.89 4.31
CA ALA A 117 -15.45 -1.91 3.39
C ALA A 117 -14.13 -1.95 4.16
N TRP A 118 -13.17 -2.69 3.62
CA TRP A 118 -11.81 -2.71 4.17
C TRP A 118 -11.09 -1.43 3.78
N LYS A 119 -10.62 -0.67 4.80
CA LYS A 119 -9.90 0.59 4.60
C LYS A 119 -8.52 0.52 5.23
N ILE A 120 -7.51 1.03 4.53
CA ILE A 120 -6.14 1.07 5.02
C ILE A 120 -6.03 2.14 6.10
N ILE A 121 -5.50 1.74 7.26
CA ILE A 121 -5.25 2.63 8.40
C ILE A 121 -3.76 2.74 8.72
N HIS A 122 -2.90 1.92 8.10
CA HIS A 122 -1.46 1.98 8.29
C HIS A 122 -0.75 1.41 7.07
N ASP A 123 0.34 2.05 6.68
CA ASP A 123 1.17 1.70 5.52
C ASP A 123 2.63 1.94 5.91
N GLN A 124 3.40 0.86 6.03
CA GLN A 124 4.79 0.99 6.49
C GLN A 124 5.73 0.19 5.60
N ASN A 125 6.73 0.87 5.08
CA ASN A 125 7.69 0.36 4.12
C ASN A 125 9.08 0.25 4.76
N THR A 126 9.73 -0.89 4.54
CA THR A 126 11.10 -1.12 5.01
C THR A 126 11.90 -1.70 3.84
N ALA A 127 12.95 -1.00 3.43
CA ALA A 127 13.79 -1.48 2.35
C ALA A 127 14.52 -2.75 2.76
N LEU A 128 14.57 -3.77 1.88
CA LEU A 128 15.36 -4.97 2.11
C LEU A 128 16.85 -4.64 2.06
N ASP A 129 17.22 -3.76 1.13
CA ASP A 129 18.59 -3.24 0.98
C ASP A 129 18.48 -1.72 0.92
N PHE A 130 18.81 -1.06 2.03
CA PHE A 130 18.69 0.39 2.11
C PHE A 130 19.60 1.09 1.08
N HIS A 131 20.79 0.57 0.82
CA HIS A 131 21.70 1.17 -0.17
C HIS A 131 21.13 1.09 -1.59
N ALA A 132 20.49 -0.03 -1.95
CA ALA A 132 19.83 -0.15 -3.24
C ALA A 132 18.68 0.85 -3.36
N PHE A 133 17.89 1.01 -2.29
CA PHE A 133 16.84 2.02 -2.24
C PHE A 133 17.42 3.42 -2.38
N ALA A 134 18.43 3.76 -1.60
CA ALA A 134 19.04 5.09 -1.59
C ALA A 134 19.61 5.48 -2.97
N ARG A 135 20.26 4.53 -3.65
CA ARG A 135 20.76 4.76 -5.01
C ARG A 135 19.63 5.01 -6.00
N SER A 136 18.59 4.18 -5.94
CA SER A 136 17.44 4.29 -6.84
C SER A 136 16.66 5.60 -6.62
N ALA A 137 16.61 6.09 -5.38
CA ALA A 137 15.97 7.33 -5.02
C ALA A 137 16.85 8.57 -5.21
N GLY A 138 18.09 8.40 -5.64
CA GLY A 138 19.03 9.51 -5.82
C GLY A 138 19.60 10.08 -4.52
N LEU A 139 19.47 9.34 -3.41
CA LEU A 139 19.94 9.77 -2.09
C LEU A 139 21.40 9.38 -1.82
N GLU A 140 21.94 8.47 -2.62
CA GLU A 140 23.30 7.93 -2.48
C GLU A 140 23.94 7.86 -3.86
N LYS A 141 25.17 8.32 -3.97
CA LYS A 141 25.93 8.31 -5.23
C LYS A 141 26.61 6.98 -5.51
#